data_f6b825295e811ef066f6df276fea9c99
#
_entry.id   f6b825295e811ef066f6df276fea9c99
#
_cell.length_a   1.000
_cell.length_b   1.000
_cell.length_c   1.000
_cell.angle_alpha   90.00
_cell.angle_beta   90.00
_cell.angle_gamma   90.00
#
_symmetry.space_group_name_H-M   'P 1'
#
loop_
_entity.id
_entity.type
_entity.pdbx_description
1 polymer ?
#
loop_
_entity_poly.entity_id
_entity_poly.type
_entity_poly.pdbx_seq_one_letter_code
_entity_poly.pdbx_strand_id
1 'polypeptide(L)'
;MTESKYTYGKEVEYTIEKLTQKNIFYTETFDCGNEEINHYLKHKALDDDIGLTYLVIDQYSSVVGYCTIACSGITHRYQNNIRTIPSIEIRYFAIDSKLQKLQYDKTEEHYYFSDYVMSEFMYKCSEIAENII
;
A
#
# COMPACT_ATOMS: atom_id res chain seq x y z
N MET A 1 22.25 10.06 8.42
CA MET A 1 22.18 8.89 7.55
C MET A 1 21.26 7.84 8.12
N THR A 2 20.26 7.51 7.35
CA THR A 2 19.23 6.58 7.81
C THR A 2 19.45 5.22 7.16
N GLU A 3 19.95 4.29 7.94
CA GLU A 3 20.14 2.93 7.47
C GLU A 3 18.97 2.06 7.92
N SER A 4 18.60 1.10 7.09
CA SER A 4 17.61 0.13 7.44
C SER A 4 18.12 -0.78 8.57
N LYS A 5 17.22 -1.17 9.47
CA LYS A 5 17.48 -2.19 10.48
C LYS A 5 17.61 -3.59 9.88
N TYR A 6 17.27 -3.73 8.62
CA TYR A 6 17.18 -5.01 7.93
C TYR A 6 18.27 -5.15 6.89
N THR A 7 18.79 -6.35 6.75
CA THR A 7 19.70 -6.71 5.67
C THR A 7 18.92 -7.10 4.43
N TYR A 8 17.83 -7.84 4.61
CA TYR A 8 16.96 -8.30 3.52
C TYR A 8 15.50 -8.09 3.85
N GLY A 9 14.70 -7.90 2.81
CA GLY A 9 13.28 -7.65 2.96
C GLY A 9 12.52 -8.78 3.66
N LYS A 10 12.97 -10.02 3.48
CA LYS A 10 12.34 -11.18 4.14
C LYS A 10 12.41 -11.12 5.67
N GLU A 11 13.30 -10.29 6.22
CA GLU A 11 13.43 -10.10 7.66
C GLU A 11 12.34 -9.18 8.23
N VAL A 12 11.64 -8.46 7.37
CA VAL A 12 10.57 -7.57 7.81
C VAL A 12 9.32 -8.37 8.06
N GLU A 13 8.99 -8.54 9.34
CA GLU A 13 7.75 -9.21 9.75
C GLU A 13 6.69 -8.12 9.91
N TYR A 14 5.76 -8.05 8.98
CA TYR A 14 4.78 -6.97 8.98
C TYR A 14 3.36 -7.49 9.00
N THR A 15 2.47 -6.62 9.45
CA THR A 15 1.03 -6.82 9.36
C THR A 15 0.45 -5.69 8.50
N ILE A 16 -0.69 -5.96 7.89
CA ILE A 16 -1.43 -4.97 7.12
C ILE A 16 -2.67 -4.63 7.92
N GLU A 17 -2.79 -3.35 8.30
CA GLU A 17 -3.89 -2.87 9.12
C GLU A 17 -4.57 -1.69 8.45
N LYS A 18 -5.89 -1.65 8.50
CA LYS A 18 -6.63 -0.50 8.00
C LYS A 18 -6.30 0.73 8.84
N LEU A 19 -6.10 1.87 8.18
CA LEU A 19 -5.86 3.13 8.86
C LEU A 19 -7.10 3.53 9.67
N THR A 20 -6.90 3.85 10.95
CA THR A 20 -7.95 4.28 11.87
C THR A 20 -7.44 5.41 12.75
N GLN A 21 -8.34 6.02 13.53
CA GLN A 21 -7.94 7.02 14.51
C GLN A 21 -7.00 6.46 15.58
N LYS A 22 -7.04 5.14 15.79
CA LYS A 22 -6.21 4.50 16.80
C LYS A 22 -4.76 4.30 16.36
N ASN A 23 -4.55 4.11 15.06
CA ASN A 23 -3.20 3.82 14.56
C ASN A 23 -2.59 4.93 13.70
N ILE A 24 -3.30 6.02 13.46
CA ILE A 24 -2.79 7.11 12.63
C ILE A 24 -1.50 7.73 13.18
N PHE A 25 -1.33 7.72 14.49
CA PHE A 25 -0.13 8.31 15.09
C PHE A 25 1.15 7.59 14.70
N TYR A 26 1.07 6.32 14.30
CA TYR A 26 2.24 5.59 13.79
C TYR A 26 2.77 6.18 12.49
N THR A 27 1.95 6.94 11.76
CA THR A 27 2.35 7.50 10.47
C THR A 27 3.26 8.72 10.60
N GLU A 28 3.43 9.28 11.79
CA GLU A 28 4.19 10.52 12.00
C GLU A 28 5.62 10.44 11.50
N THR A 29 6.26 9.29 11.65
CA THR A 29 7.65 9.09 11.25
C THR A 29 7.80 8.53 9.84
N PHE A 30 6.69 8.25 9.16
CA PHE A 30 6.75 7.70 7.82
C PHE A 30 7.27 8.73 6.82
N ASP A 31 8.23 8.32 6.00
CA ASP A 31 8.80 9.16 4.95
C ASP A 31 9.20 8.31 3.76
N CYS A 32 8.46 8.45 2.68
CA CYS A 32 8.77 7.74 1.43
C CYS A 32 9.65 8.55 0.48
N GLY A 33 10.03 9.76 0.88
CA GLY A 33 10.83 10.65 0.05
C GLY A 33 10.02 11.57 -0.85
N ASN A 34 8.69 11.46 -0.83
CA ASN A 34 7.80 12.33 -1.60
C ASN A 34 6.84 13.03 -0.62
N GLU A 35 6.95 14.35 -0.55
CA GLU A 35 6.17 15.16 0.41
C GLU A 35 4.67 15.07 0.22
N GLU A 36 4.20 15.02 -1.03
CA GLU A 36 2.77 14.94 -1.30
C GLU A 36 2.20 13.61 -0.84
N ILE A 37 2.93 12.53 -1.08
CA ILE A 37 2.50 11.18 -0.69
C ILE A 37 2.55 11.04 0.83
N ASN A 38 3.57 11.59 1.48
CA ASN A 38 3.64 11.64 2.94
C ASN A 38 2.48 12.43 3.53
N HIS A 39 2.20 13.59 2.96
CA HIS A 39 1.14 14.49 3.42
C HIS A 39 -0.24 13.84 3.32
N TYR A 40 -0.50 13.15 2.20
CA TYR A 40 -1.76 12.45 2.03
C TYR A 40 -2.00 11.44 3.15
N LEU A 41 -1.00 10.63 3.45
CA LEU A 41 -1.12 9.62 4.50
C LEU A 41 -1.40 10.25 5.86
N LYS A 42 -0.65 11.29 6.21
CA LYS A 42 -0.70 11.89 7.54
C LYS A 42 -1.91 12.77 7.78
N HIS A 43 -2.43 13.40 6.74
CA HIS A 43 -3.44 14.46 6.90
C HIS A 43 -4.71 14.30 6.09
N LYS A 44 -4.75 13.41 5.11
CA LYS A 44 -5.92 13.26 4.24
C LYS A 44 -6.52 11.88 4.20
N ALA A 45 -5.70 10.85 4.34
CA ALA A 45 -6.13 9.47 4.11
C ALA A 45 -7.24 9.03 5.05
N LEU A 46 -7.17 9.39 6.32
CA LEU A 46 -8.16 8.96 7.32
C LEU A 46 -9.56 9.47 6.98
N ASP A 47 -9.67 10.68 6.44
CA ASP A 47 -10.94 11.33 6.13
C ASP A 47 -11.35 11.19 4.67
N ASP A 48 -10.63 10.39 3.89
CA ASP A 48 -10.95 10.20 2.48
C ASP A 48 -12.14 9.25 2.33
N ASP A 49 -13.22 9.77 1.77
CA ASP A 49 -14.46 9.03 1.58
C ASP A 49 -14.38 8.02 0.43
N ILE A 50 -13.43 8.19 -0.47
CA ILE A 50 -13.33 7.38 -1.68
C ILE A 50 -12.28 6.29 -1.50
N GLY A 51 -11.15 6.63 -0.89
CA GLY A 51 -10.04 5.71 -0.73
C GLY A 51 -10.01 5.03 0.63
N LEU A 52 -9.65 3.76 0.63
CA LEU A 52 -9.39 3.00 1.85
C LEU A 52 -7.88 2.80 1.96
N THR A 53 -7.30 3.24 3.07
CA THR A 53 -5.86 3.16 3.28
C THR A 53 -5.51 2.06 4.26
N TYR A 54 -4.53 1.25 3.88
CA TYR A 54 -3.98 0.18 4.70
C TYR A 54 -2.51 0.47 5.00
N LEU A 55 -2.14 0.31 6.26
CA LEU A 55 -0.77 0.51 6.73
C LEU A 55 -0.03 -0.81 6.73
N VAL A 56 1.23 -0.78 6.36
CA VAL A 56 2.17 -1.89 6.52
C VAL A 56 3.01 -1.57 7.76
N ILE A 57 2.82 -2.35 8.81
CA ILE A 57 3.46 -2.09 10.12
C ILE A 57 4.40 -3.24 10.45
N ASP A 58 5.66 -2.91 10.71
CA ASP A 58 6.66 -3.92 11.01
C ASP A 58 6.62 -4.40 12.46
N GLN A 59 7.51 -5.32 12.81
CA GLN A 59 7.60 -5.91 14.15
C GLN A 59 8.01 -4.91 15.23
N TYR A 60 8.48 -3.73 14.84
CA TYR A 60 8.85 -2.65 15.76
C TYR A 60 7.78 -1.57 15.87
N SER A 61 6.59 -1.86 15.37
CA SER A 61 5.45 -0.91 15.34
C SER A 61 5.72 0.34 14.52
N SER A 62 6.56 0.22 13.50
CA SER A 62 6.82 1.32 12.55
C SER A 62 6.04 1.13 11.27
N VAL A 63 5.46 2.20 10.76
CA VAL A 63 4.83 2.17 9.44
C VAL A 63 5.93 2.18 8.39
N VAL A 64 6.07 1.08 7.68
CA VAL A 64 7.08 0.93 6.63
C VAL A 64 6.52 1.08 5.23
N GLY A 65 5.20 1.19 5.12
CA GLY A 65 4.54 1.43 3.85
C GLY A 65 3.05 1.63 4.01
N TYR A 66 2.40 2.03 2.93
CA TYR A 66 0.94 2.08 2.90
C TYR A 66 0.42 1.92 1.48
N CYS A 67 -0.83 1.54 1.39
CA CYS A 67 -1.52 1.40 0.13
C CYS A 67 -2.93 1.96 0.28
N THR A 68 -3.35 2.79 -0.66
CA THR A 68 -4.71 3.31 -0.72
C THR A 68 -5.39 2.72 -1.94
N ILE A 69 -6.52 2.06 -1.71
CA ILE A 69 -7.33 1.47 -2.78
C ILE A 69 -8.67 2.20 -2.86
N ALA A 70 -9.25 2.21 -4.03
CA ALA A 70 -10.57 2.76 -4.26
C ALA A 70 -11.36 1.81 -5.14
N CYS A 71 -12.64 1.64 -4.79
CA CYS A 71 -13.55 0.90 -5.64
C CYS A 71 -14.11 1.88 -6.66
N SER A 72 -14.01 1.53 -7.94
CA SER A 72 -14.56 2.34 -9.02
C SER A 72 -15.26 1.46 -10.02
N GLY A 73 -15.87 2.08 -11.01
CA GLY A 73 -16.52 1.36 -12.10
C GLY A 73 -15.91 1.79 -13.42
N ILE A 74 -15.68 0.81 -14.30
CA ILE A 74 -15.28 1.09 -15.66
C ILE A 74 -16.55 0.94 -16.51
N THR A 75 -16.94 2.03 -17.17
CA THR A 75 -18.14 2.04 -18.00
C THR A 75 -17.76 1.72 -19.43
N HIS A 76 -18.37 0.65 -19.96
CA HIS A 76 -18.21 0.25 -21.36
C HIS A 76 -19.51 0.47 -22.09
N ARG A 77 -19.41 1.06 -23.27
CA ARG A 77 -20.54 1.14 -24.20
C ARG A 77 -20.32 0.12 -25.31
N TYR A 78 -21.22 -0.82 -25.39
CA TYR A 78 -21.20 -1.83 -26.45
C TYR A 78 -22.56 -1.82 -27.15
N GLN A 79 -22.58 -1.50 -28.44
CA GLN A 79 -23.82 -1.30 -29.21
C GLN A 79 -24.70 -0.27 -28.50
N ASN A 80 -25.93 -0.62 -28.11
CA ASN A 80 -26.84 0.27 -27.40
C ASN A 80 -26.87 0.01 -25.90
N ASN A 81 -25.94 -0.80 -25.39
CA ASN A 81 -25.88 -1.16 -23.98
C ASN A 81 -24.71 -0.48 -23.30
N ILE A 82 -24.96 0.01 -22.08
CA ILE A 82 -23.93 0.54 -21.21
C ILE A 82 -23.76 -0.42 -20.05
N ARG A 83 -22.53 -0.88 -19.84
CA ARG A 83 -22.20 -1.74 -18.70
C ARG A 83 -21.14 -1.09 -17.84
N THR A 84 -21.32 -1.15 -16.53
CA THR A 84 -20.32 -0.72 -15.57
C THR A 84 -19.72 -1.98 -14.94
N ILE A 85 -18.39 -2.11 -15.07
CA ILE A 85 -17.65 -3.22 -14.49
C ILE A 85 -17.03 -2.73 -13.20
N PRO A 86 -17.33 -3.36 -12.04
CA PRO A 86 -16.67 -3.01 -10.80
C PRO A 86 -15.16 -3.21 -10.93
N SER A 87 -14.39 -2.26 -10.42
CA SER A 87 -12.93 -2.35 -10.44
C SER A 87 -12.35 -1.83 -9.14
N ILE A 88 -11.13 -2.26 -8.84
CA ILE A 88 -10.37 -1.77 -7.70
C ILE A 88 -9.12 -1.11 -8.25
N GLU A 89 -8.90 0.13 -7.80
CA GLU A 89 -7.78 0.94 -8.22
C GLU A 89 -6.83 1.14 -7.05
N ILE A 90 -5.54 0.93 -7.29
CA ILE A 90 -4.51 1.31 -6.32
C ILE A 90 -4.18 2.77 -6.60
N ARG A 91 -4.56 3.65 -5.70
CA ARG A 91 -4.36 5.09 -5.86
C ARG A 91 -3.03 5.57 -5.32
N TYR A 92 -2.59 4.97 -4.24
CA TYR A 92 -1.29 5.27 -3.63
C TYR A 92 -0.64 3.98 -3.18
N PHE A 93 0.63 3.88 -3.42
CA PHE A 93 1.46 2.82 -2.86
C PHE A 93 2.82 3.42 -2.55
N ALA A 94 3.24 3.34 -1.31
CA ALA A 94 4.49 3.94 -0.88
C ALA A 94 5.19 3.07 0.15
N ILE A 95 6.50 3.01 0.04
CA ILE A 95 7.37 2.31 0.98
C ILE A 95 8.32 3.33 1.58
N ASP A 96 8.59 3.22 2.87
CA ASP A 96 9.53 4.10 3.55
C ASP A 96 10.87 4.11 2.82
N SER A 97 11.47 5.29 2.69
CA SER A 97 12.70 5.48 1.90
C SER A 97 13.84 4.57 2.32
N LYS A 98 13.89 4.19 3.60
CA LYS A 98 14.92 3.26 4.11
C LYS A 98 14.78 1.85 3.54
N LEU A 99 13.60 1.50 3.04
CA LEU A 99 13.28 0.14 2.59
C LEU A 99 13.02 0.04 1.09
N GLN A 100 13.05 1.16 0.37
CA GLN A 100 12.69 1.19 -1.06
C GLN A 100 13.60 0.34 -1.92
N LYS A 101 14.88 0.25 -1.58
CA LYS A 101 15.85 -0.54 -2.35
C LYS A 101 16.35 -1.76 -1.59
N LEU A 102 15.59 -2.16 -0.59
CA LEU A 102 15.96 -3.33 0.21
C LEU A 102 15.65 -4.60 -0.59
N GLN A 103 16.72 -5.32 -0.97
CA GLN A 103 16.60 -6.60 -1.67
C GLN A 103 15.85 -7.60 -0.78
N TYR A 104 14.93 -8.37 -1.35
CA TYR A 104 14.11 -9.27 -0.57
C TYR A 104 14.89 -10.43 0.03
N ASP A 105 15.73 -11.08 -0.80
CA ASP A 105 16.55 -12.21 -0.38
C ASP A 105 17.89 -12.17 -1.13
N LYS A 106 18.89 -12.75 -0.53
CA LYS A 106 20.24 -12.84 -1.08
C LYS A 106 20.28 -13.48 -2.47
N THR A 107 19.38 -14.43 -2.73
CA THR A 107 19.37 -15.19 -3.99
C THR A 107 18.52 -14.57 -5.09
N GLU A 108 17.79 -13.50 -4.78
CA GLU A 108 16.87 -12.88 -5.73
C GLU A 108 17.31 -11.47 -6.09
N GLU A 109 18.20 -11.35 -7.07
CA GLU A 109 18.60 -10.05 -7.58
C GLU A 109 17.42 -9.36 -8.25
N HIS A 110 17.31 -8.04 -8.09
CA HIS A 110 16.25 -7.22 -8.68
C HIS A 110 14.85 -7.50 -8.14
N TYR A 111 14.75 -8.24 -7.05
CA TYR A 111 13.47 -8.40 -6.36
C TYR A 111 13.59 -7.76 -4.96
N TYR A 112 12.74 -6.77 -4.71
CA TYR A 112 12.84 -5.93 -3.53
C TYR A 112 11.68 -6.14 -2.59
N PHE A 113 11.82 -5.66 -1.35
CA PHE A 113 10.77 -5.67 -0.36
C PHE A 113 9.49 -5.02 -0.90
N SER A 114 9.64 -3.89 -1.62
CA SER A 114 8.50 -3.20 -2.22
C SER A 114 7.73 -4.08 -3.21
N ASP A 115 8.43 -4.91 -3.98
CA ASP A 115 7.79 -5.83 -4.92
C ASP A 115 6.97 -6.89 -4.19
N TYR A 116 7.50 -7.41 -3.10
CA TYR A 116 6.81 -8.39 -2.27
C TYR A 116 5.53 -7.82 -1.67
N VAL A 117 5.62 -6.63 -1.09
CA VAL A 117 4.46 -5.96 -0.49
C VAL A 117 3.41 -5.63 -1.54
N MET A 118 3.82 -5.14 -2.71
CA MET A 118 2.91 -4.85 -3.81
C MET A 118 2.17 -6.11 -4.25
N SER A 119 2.87 -7.24 -4.34
CA SER A 119 2.26 -8.52 -4.71
C SER A 119 1.16 -8.93 -3.73
N GLU A 120 1.38 -8.71 -2.44
CA GLU A 120 0.37 -9.00 -1.43
C GLU A 120 -0.87 -8.13 -1.58
N PHE A 121 -0.69 -6.83 -1.85
CA PHE A 121 -1.82 -5.94 -2.07
C PHE A 121 -2.59 -6.29 -3.33
N MET A 122 -1.89 -6.66 -4.39
CA MET A 122 -2.54 -7.09 -5.63
C MET A 122 -3.38 -8.35 -5.41
N TYR A 123 -2.86 -9.28 -4.61
CA TYR A 123 -3.60 -10.49 -4.26
C TYR A 123 -4.87 -10.15 -3.47
N LYS A 124 -4.77 -9.26 -2.49
CA LYS A 124 -5.93 -8.82 -1.72
C LYS A 124 -6.96 -8.12 -2.58
N CYS A 125 -6.53 -7.27 -3.51
CA CYS A 125 -7.44 -6.61 -4.44
C CYS A 125 -8.15 -7.62 -5.32
N SER A 126 -7.46 -8.66 -5.76
CA SER A 126 -8.03 -9.73 -6.56
C SER A 126 -9.13 -10.48 -5.78
N GLU A 127 -8.86 -10.80 -4.51
CA GLU A 127 -9.86 -11.44 -3.65
C GLU A 127 -11.11 -10.57 -3.47
N ILE A 128 -10.94 -9.29 -3.24
CA ILE A 128 -12.05 -8.36 -3.08
C ILE A 128 -12.86 -8.27 -4.38
N ALA A 129 -12.19 -8.18 -5.51
CA ALA A 129 -12.84 -8.10 -6.81
C ALA A 129 -13.69 -9.35 -7.09
N GLU A 130 -13.20 -10.53 -6.75
CA GLU A 130 -13.95 -11.78 -6.90
C GLU A 130 -15.26 -11.79 -6.11
N ASN A 131 -15.25 -11.12 -4.94
CA ASN A 131 -16.43 -11.06 -4.08
C ASN A 131 -17.45 -10.00 -4.51
N ILE A 132 -17.04 -9.05 -5.34
CA ILE A 132 -17.91 -7.99 -5.85
C ILE A 132 -18.66 -8.46 -7.10
N ILE A 133 -18.09 -9.36 -7.85
CA ILE A 133 -18.64 -9.88 -9.09
C ILE A 133 -19.46 -11.13 -8.80
#